data_7d9e1bbd8c3150d5ce8f0db8518da4c8
#
_entry.id   7d9e1bbd8c3150d5ce8f0db8518da4c8
#
_cell.length_a   1.000
_cell.length_b   1.000
_cell.length_c   1.000
_cell.angle_alpha   90.00
_cell.angle_beta   90.00
_cell.angle_gamma   90.00
#
_symmetry.space_group_name_H-M   'P 1'
#
loop_
_entity.id
_entity.type
_entity.pdbx_description
1 polymer ?
#
loop_
_entity_poly.entity_id
_entity_poly.type
_entity_poly.pdbx_seq_one_letter_code
_entity_poly.pdbx_strand_id
1 'polypeptide(L)'
;EIPLYGIHYYKKRDIDGAVTGVCCIVCDREMIYTYENTADSFLHMTMTNSQHHYFGIMPMVEYRNNEEKQGDFEQMIPLIDAYNILESDRVNDKEQFVDAFLFLTGIDLDSEQAKKLREERILMGYEGAAAQYLSKVMSESDIEVLKDSLKSDIHRFSMIPDLSDQTFGTNLSGVAIKYKLMGFEQHVRNKERYFTKALKQRFELYVNFLSLKGAMEYVPIHRIDVV
;
A
#
# COMPACT_ATOMS: atom_id res chain seq x y z
N GLU A 1 5.08 25.10 -11.85
CA GLU A 1 5.72 24.84 -13.16
C GLU A 1 4.72 24.12 -14.05
N ILE A 2 4.58 24.55 -15.30
CA ILE A 2 3.75 23.85 -16.29
C ILE A 2 4.68 22.86 -17.01
N PRO A 3 4.37 21.55 -16.99
CA PRO A 3 5.20 20.57 -17.67
C PRO A 3 5.22 20.84 -19.18
N LEU A 4 6.40 20.71 -19.79
CA LEU A 4 6.59 20.97 -21.22
C LEU A 4 6.01 19.83 -22.08
N TYR A 5 6.12 18.61 -21.60
CA TYR A 5 5.59 17.42 -22.26
C TYR A 5 5.23 16.34 -21.23
N GLY A 6 4.33 15.47 -21.64
CA GLY A 6 3.93 14.29 -20.87
C GLY A 6 4.21 13.01 -21.65
N ILE A 7 4.60 11.97 -20.96
CA ILE A 7 4.89 10.67 -21.55
C ILE A 7 4.04 9.60 -20.87
N HIS A 8 3.30 8.87 -21.67
CA HIS A 8 2.57 7.67 -21.23
C HIS A 8 3.11 6.46 -21.99
N TYR A 9 3.57 5.44 -21.27
CA TYR A 9 4.13 4.24 -21.88
C TYR A 9 3.53 2.98 -21.27
N TYR A 10 3.32 1.95 -22.10
CA TYR A 10 2.78 0.67 -21.67
C TYR A 10 3.21 -0.47 -22.59
N LYS A 11 3.18 -1.70 -22.06
CA LYS A 11 3.37 -2.92 -22.83
C LYS A 11 2.03 -3.37 -23.41
N LYS A 12 2.01 -3.60 -24.71
CA LYS A 12 0.87 -4.25 -25.40
C LYS A 12 0.87 -5.72 -25.02
N ARG A 13 -0.29 -6.24 -24.64
CA ARG A 13 -0.46 -7.65 -24.29
C ARG A 13 -1.55 -8.25 -25.13
N ASP A 14 -1.37 -9.52 -25.47
CA ASP A 14 -2.36 -10.39 -26.11
C ASP A 14 -3.42 -10.85 -25.09
N ILE A 15 -4.47 -11.51 -25.58
CA ILE A 15 -5.56 -12.10 -24.77
C ILE A 15 -4.98 -13.10 -23.76
N ASP A 16 -3.92 -13.80 -24.13
CA ASP A 16 -3.20 -14.75 -23.28
C ASP A 16 -2.20 -14.09 -22.31
N GLY A 17 -2.12 -12.75 -22.31
CA GLY A 17 -1.23 -11.97 -21.44
C GLY A 17 0.21 -11.85 -21.94
N ALA A 18 0.56 -12.46 -23.07
CA ALA A 18 1.90 -12.35 -23.67
C ALA A 18 2.17 -10.93 -24.18
N VAL A 19 3.40 -10.43 -23.99
CA VAL A 19 3.80 -9.10 -24.48
C VAL A 19 4.01 -9.17 -25.99
N THR A 20 3.21 -8.40 -26.75
CA THR A 20 3.27 -8.31 -28.22
C THR A 20 4.00 -7.07 -28.71
N GLY A 21 4.42 -6.19 -27.81
CA GLY A 21 5.14 -4.99 -28.13
C GLY A 21 4.99 -3.90 -27.04
N VAL A 22 5.54 -2.75 -27.32
CA VAL A 22 5.46 -1.58 -26.42
C VAL A 22 4.92 -0.37 -27.18
N CYS A 23 4.24 0.53 -26.45
CA CYS A 23 3.73 1.77 -26.95
C CYS A 23 4.17 2.91 -26.04
N CYS A 24 4.55 4.05 -26.64
CA CYS A 24 4.86 5.28 -25.94
C CYS A 24 4.09 6.43 -26.59
N ILE A 25 3.30 7.15 -25.82
CA ILE A 25 2.56 8.32 -26.24
C ILE A 25 3.21 9.55 -25.62
N VAL A 26 3.72 10.44 -26.43
CA VAL A 26 4.32 11.70 -25.99
C VAL A 26 3.37 12.83 -26.36
N CYS A 27 2.99 13.62 -25.38
CA CYS A 27 2.14 14.80 -25.58
C CYS A 27 2.96 16.04 -25.23
N ASP A 28 2.98 17.00 -26.12
CA ASP A 28 3.45 18.36 -25.86
C ASP A 28 2.26 19.33 -25.71
N ARG A 29 2.48 20.60 -25.94
CA ARG A 29 1.44 21.63 -25.86
C ARG A 29 0.41 21.57 -27.00
N GLU A 30 0.77 21.02 -28.15
CA GLU A 30 -0.01 21.08 -29.39
C GLU A 30 -0.27 19.71 -30.00
N MET A 31 0.69 18.78 -29.85
CA MET A 31 0.73 17.51 -30.56
C MET A 31 0.73 16.31 -29.63
N ILE A 32 0.18 15.22 -30.13
CA ILE A 32 0.33 13.86 -29.57
C ILE A 32 1.12 13.05 -30.59
N TYR A 33 2.23 12.46 -30.13
CA TYR A 33 3.06 11.55 -30.90
C TYR A 33 2.92 10.13 -30.35
N THR A 34 2.67 9.17 -31.21
CA THR A 34 2.62 7.76 -30.84
C THR A 34 3.83 7.04 -31.40
N TYR A 35 4.58 6.39 -30.53
CA TYR A 35 5.73 5.56 -30.87
C TYR A 35 5.43 4.12 -30.49
N GLU A 36 5.84 3.18 -31.36
CA GLU A 36 5.60 1.76 -31.15
C GLU A 36 6.85 0.93 -31.49
N ASN A 37 6.96 -0.21 -30.81
CA ASN A 37 7.91 -1.25 -31.12
C ASN A 37 7.21 -2.61 -30.97
N THR A 38 7.45 -3.53 -31.87
CA THR A 38 6.94 -4.91 -31.83
C THR A 38 7.74 -5.82 -30.91
N ALA A 39 8.92 -5.39 -30.46
CA ALA A 39 9.70 -6.07 -29.43
C ALA A 39 9.33 -5.59 -28.03
N ASP A 40 9.58 -6.38 -27.00
CA ASP A 40 9.46 -5.98 -25.59
C ASP A 40 10.63 -5.07 -25.17
N SER A 41 10.78 -3.94 -25.87
CA SER A 41 11.86 -2.98 -25.64
C SER A 41 11.40 -1.57 -25.99
N PHE A 42 11.68 -0.63 -25.10
CA PHE A 42 11.47 0.81 -25.35
C PHE A 42 12.63 1.47 -26.13
N LEU A 43 13.64 0.70 -26.52
CA LEU A 43 14.71 1.18 -27.39
C LEU A 43 14.28 1.10 -28.86
N HIS A 44 14.73 2.06 -29.67
CA HIS A 44 14.48 2.10 -31.12
C HIS A 44 13.00 2.07 -31.50
N MET A 45 12.17 2.83 -30.77
CA MET A 45 10.75 2.96 -31.10
C MET A 45 10.55 3.77 -32.38
N THR A 46 9.58 3.37 -33.18
CA THR A 46 9.22 4.05 -34.43
C THR A 46 7.97 4.91 -34.20
N MET A 47 8.00 6.16 -34.67
CA MET A 47 6.82 7.01 -34.66
C MET A 47 5.79 6.49 -35.66
N THR A 48 4.61 6.11 -35.18
CA THR A 48 3.52 5.56 -35.98
C THR A 48 2.42 6.58 -36.26
N ASN A 49 2.23 7.55 -35.38
CA ASN A 49 1.21 8.56 -35.54
C ASN A 49 1.62 9.89 -34.92
N SER A 50 1.12 11.00 -35.50
CA SER A 50 1.18 12.32 -34.90
C SER A 50 -0.09 13.10 -35.22
N GLN A 51 -0.69 13.75 -34.21
CA GLN A 51 -1.94 14.50 -34.39
C GLN A 51 -2.03 15.67 -33.43
N HIS A 52 -2.72 16.73 -33.87
CA HIS A 52 -3.05 17.87 -33.00
C HIS A 52 -4.13 17.49 -32.00
N HIS A 53 -3.98 17.89 -30.71
CA HIS A 53 -4.99 17.65 -29.69
C HIS A 53 -5.86 18.86 -29.35
N TYR A 54 -5.48 20.06 -29.77
CA TYR A 54 -6.23 21.31 -29.63
C TYR A 54 -6.58 21.76 -28.19
N PHE A 55 -5.95 21.24 -27.17
CA PHE A 55 -6.18 21.66 -25.78
C PHE A 55 -5.46 22.96 -25.40
N GLY A 56 -4.47 23.40 -26.20
CA GLY A 56 -3.69 24.62 -25.96
C GLY A 56 -2.64 24.54 -24.87
N ILE A 57 -2.72 23.53 -24.03
CA ILE A 57 -1.73 23.17 -22.99
C ILE A 57 -1.54 21.64 -23.00
N MET A 58 -0.47 21.16 -22.38
CA MET A 58 -0.16 19.73 -22.31
C MET A 58 -1.33 18.96 -21.64
N PRO A 59 -1.93 17.94 -22.32
CA PRO A 59 -3.19 17.31 -21.90
C PRO A 59 -3.03 16.19 -20.87
N MET A 60 -2.06 16.31 -19.98
CA MET A 60 -1.88 15.42 -18.83
C MET A 60 -1.96 16.20 -17.53
N VAL A 61 -2.79 15.76 -16.62
CA VAL A 61 -2.99 16.40 -15.32
C VAL A 61 -2.55 15.44 -14.24
N GLU A 62 -1.59 15.89 -13.42
CA GLU A 62 -1.11 15.13 -12.27
C GLU A 62 -2.00 15.37 -11.07
N TYR A 63 -2.61 14.31 -10.54
CA TYR A 63 -3.35 14.32 -9.28
C TYR A 63 -2.41 13.92 -8.14
N ARG A 64 -1.87 14.91 -7.45
CA ARG A 64 -0.95 14.68 -6.32
C ARG A 64 -1.74 14.42 -5.05
N ASN A 65 -1.24 13.52 -4.24
CA ASN A 65 -1.74 13.28 -2.89
C ASN A 65 -1.19 14.34 -1.90
N ASN A 66 0.09 14.70 -2.07
CA ASN A 66 0.84 15.68 -1.28
C ASN A 66 1.93 16.34 -2.12
N GLU A 67 2.74 17.19 -1.51
CA GLU A 67 3.85 17.88 -2.18
C GLU A 67 4.96 16.90 -2.57
N GLU A 68 5.22 15.91 -1.73
CA GLU A 68 6.24 14.88 -1.90
C GLU A 68 5.85 13.82 -2.94
N LYS A 69 4.61 13.82 -3.43
CA LYS A 69 4.04 12.85 -4.38
C LYS A 69 4.04 11.42 -3.85
N GLN A 70 3.92 11.27 -2.55
CA GLN A 70 3.88 9.98 -1.86
C GLN A 70 2.45 9.55 -1.52
N GLY A 71 2.22 8.25 -1.47
CA GLY A 71 1.00 7.68 -0.90
C GLY A 71 1.00 7.76 0.63
N ASP A 72 -0.17 7.68 1.23
CA ASP A 72 -0.31 7.83 2.68
C ASP A 72 0.36 6.73 3.49
N PHE A 73 0.45 5.55 2.92
CA PHE A 73 1.02 4.38 3.57
C PHE A 73 2.53 4.21 3.32
N GLU A 74 3.14 4.95 2.37
CA GLU A 74 4.53 4.74 1.99
C GLU A 74 5.50 4.95 3.16
N GLN A 75 5.25 5.95 4.00
CA GLN A 75 6.04 6.18 5.20
C GLN A 75 5.79 5.14 6.30
N MET A 76 4.65 4.43 6.23
CA MET A 76 4.26 3.42 7.20
C MET A 76 4.66 2.01 6.79
N ILE A 77 5.14 1.79 5.55
CA ILE A 77 5.54 0.47 5.06
C ILE A 77 6.46 -0.27 6.05
N PRO A 78 7.52 0.32 6.61
CA PRO A 78 8.39 -0.39 7.54
C PRO A 78 7.68 -0.86 8.82
N LEU A 79 6.72 -0.07 9.33
CA LEU A 79 5.94 -0.43 10.52
C LEU A 79 4.90 -1.50 10.20
N ILE A 80 4.27 -1.43 9.03
CA ILE A 80 3.32 -2.43 8.54
C ILE A 80 4.03 -3.75 8.30
N ASP A 81 5.21 -3.73 7.70
CA ASP A 81 6.03 -4.93 7.48
C ASP A 81 6.47 -5.55 8.81
N ALA A 82 6.91 -4.74 9.78
CA ALA A 82 7.25 -5.21 11.13
C ALA A 82 6.04 -5.85 11.83
N TYR A 83 4.85 -5.26 11.71
CA TYR A 83 3.61 -5.82 12.24
C TYR A 83 3.27 -7.17 11.59
N ASN A 84 3.36 -7.26 10.26
CA ASN A 84 3.07 -8.48 9.51
C ASN A 84 4.07 -9.60 9.84
N ILE A 85 5.37 -9.28 9.99
CA ILE A 85 6.40 -10.25 10.41
C ILE A 85 6.09 -10.76 11.81
N LEU A 86 5.79 -9.86 12.75
CA LEU A 86 5.46 -10.23 14.13
C LEU A 86 4.26 -11.20 14.21
N GLU A 87 3.19 -10.93 13.46
CA GLU A 87 2.01 -11.81 13.43
C GLU A 87 2.31 -13.14 12.74
N SER A 88 3.11 -13.14 11.67
CA SER A 88 3.55 -14.37 10.99
C SER A 88 4.43 -15.24 11.90
N ASP A 89 5.39 -14.63 12.58
CA ASP A 89 6.26 -15.36 13.52
C ASP A 89 5.48 -15.92 14.70
N ARG A 90 4.48 -15.19 15.19
CA ARG A 90 3.59 -15.65 16.25
C ARG A 90 2.82 -16.91 15.84
N VAL A 91 2.34 -16.99 14.61
CA VAL A 91 1.67 -18.19 14.07
C VAL A 91 2.66 -19.33 13.93
N ASN A 92 3.83 -19.08 13.33
CA ASN A 92 4.88 -20.07 13.14
C ASN A 92 5.39 -20.64 14.48
N ASP A 93 5.56 -19.79 15.50
CA ASP A 93 5.99 -20.25 16.82
C ASP A 93 4.94 -21.17 17.51
N LYS A 94 3.64 -20.89 17.28
CA LYS A 94 2.57 -21.77 17.75
C LYS A 94 2.55 -23.12 17.03
N GLU A 95 2.83 -23.14 15.74
CA GLU A 95 2.99 -24.38 14.96
C GLU A 95 4.22 -25.18 15.44
N GLN A 96 5.36 -24.51 15.63
CA GLN A 96 6.58 -25.15 16.16
C GLN A 96 6.40 -25.69 17.59
N PHE A 97 5.53 -25.10 18.40
CA PHE A 97 5.22 -25.64 19.73
C PHE A 97 4.54 -27.03 19.65
N VAL A 98 3.77 -27.28 18.60
CA VAL A 98 3.15 -28.60 18.36
C VAL A 98 4.20 -29.64 18.00
N ASP A 99 5.30 -29.24 17.35
CA ASP A 99 6.43 -30.07 16.92
C ASP A 99 7.65 -29.96 17.87
N ALA A 100 7.44 -29.52 19.12
CA ALA A 100 8.52 -29.35 20.09
C ALA A 100 9.26 -30.65 20.34
N PHE A 101 10.59 -30.58 20.44
CA PHE A 101 11.44 -31.73 20.73
C PHE A 101 11.23 -32.18 22.17
N LEU A 102 10.94 -33.50 22.34
CA LEU A 102 10.94 -34.13 23.67
C LEU A 102 12.38 -34.42 24.08
N PHE A 103 12.85 -33.73 25.11
CA PHE A 103 14.15 -33.97 25.71
C PHE A 103 14.00 -34.93 26.89
N LEU A 104 14.74 -36.05 26.80
CA LEU A 104 14.71 -37.11 27.80
C LEU A 104 16.08 -37.18 28.50
N THR A 105 16.07 -37.18 29.83
CA THR A 105 17.26 -37.33 30.63
C THR A 105 17.15 -38.61 31.46
N GLY A 106 18.22 -39.44 31.47
CA GLY A 106 18.25 -40.66 32.24
C GLY A 106 17.35 -41.77 31.69
N ILE A 107 16.93 -41.69 30.44
CA ILE A 107 16.14 -42.68 29.72
C ILE A 107 16.91 -43.09 28.47
N ASP A 108 17.28 -44.36 28.39
CA ASP A 108 17.88 -44.95 27.20
C ASP A 108 16.76 -45.62 26.40
N LEU A 109 16.45 -45.09 25.22
CA LEU A 109 15.37 -45.53 24.37
C LEU A 109 15.93 -46.27 23.15
N ASP A 110 15.56 -47.54 23.04
CA ASP A 110 15.74 -48.29 21.79
C ASP A 110 14.71 -47.83 20.74
N SER A 111 15.00 -48.08 19.47
CA SER A 111 14.17 -47.65 18.34
C SER A 111 12.72 -48.17 18.39
N GLU A 112 12.50 -49.34 18.98
CA GLU A 112 11.14 -49.90 19.21
C GLU A 112 10.40 -49.16 20.33
N GLN A 113 11.09 -48.79 21.40
CA GLN A 113 10.52 -48.03 22.49
C GLN A 113 10.17 -46.59 22.06
N ALA A 114 10.98 -46.00 21.20
CA ALA A 114 10.69 -44.70 20.59
C ALA A 114 9.44 -44.72 19.70
N LYS A 115 9.19 -45.82 18.98
CA LYS A 115 7.94 -46.02 18.22
C LYS A 115 6.72 -46.16 19.14
N LYS A 116 6.82 -46.97 20.20
CA LYS A 116 5.76 -47.14 21.19
C LYS A 116 5.42 -45.84 21.91
N LEU A 117 6.43 -45.02 22.23
CA LEU A 117 6.23 -43.68 22.79
C LEU A 117 5.39 -42.80 21.86
N ARG A 118 5.63 -42.85 20.53
CA ARG A 118 4.85 -42.11 19.55
C ARG A 118 3.42 -42.61 19.41
N GLU A 119 3.23 -43.93 19.43
CA GLU A 119 1.93 -44.57 19.21
C GLU A 119 1.06 -44.57 20.47
N GLU A 120 1.63 -44.94 21.61
CA GLU A 120 0.90 -45.14 22.86
C GLU A 120 0.95 -43.93 23.79
N ARG A 121 1.83 -42.94 23.51
CA ARG A 121 2.07 -41.73 24.33
C ARG A 121 2.44 -42.04 25.79
N ILE A 122 3.02 -43.20 26.04
CA ILE A 122 3.46 -43.68 27.36
C ILE A 122 4.96 -43.61 27.44
N LEU A 123 5.50 -42.88 28.43
CA LEU A 123 6.91 -42.79 28.77
C LEU A 123 7.17 -43.53 30.05
N MET A 124 8.02 -44.55 30.03
CA MET A 124 8.50 -45.24 31.22
C MET A 124 9.93 -44.82 31.48
N GLY A 125 10.21 -44.33 32.68
CA GLY A 125 11.54 -43.92 33.12
C GLY A 125 11.95 -44.58 34.42
N TYR A 126 13.26 -44.64 34.71
CA TYR A 126 13.83 -45.09 35.97
C TYR A 126 13.76 -43.95 37.00
N GLU A 127 14.05 -44.26 38.25
CA GLU A 127 14.13 -43.28 39.33
C GLU A 127 15.17 -42.15 38.96
N GLY A 128 14.72 -40.92 38.94
CA GLY A 128 15.54 -39.79 38.49
C GLY A 128 15.44 -39.41 37.00
N ALA A 129 14.61 -40.14 36.21
CA ALA A 129 14.34 -39.77 34.81
C ALA A 129 13.47 -38.51 34.73
N ALA A 130 13.81 -37.65 33.79
CA ALA A 130 13.03 -36.45 33.50
C ALA A 130 12.73 -36.36 32.03
N ALA A 131 11.54 -35.89 31.70
CA ALA A 131 11.11 -35.60 30.35
C ALA A 131 10.59 -34.16 30.30
N GLN A 132 11.08 -33.37 29.33
CA GLN A 132 10.57 -32.01 29.11
C GLN A 132 10.54 -31.71 27.62
N TYR A 133 9.56 -30.93 27.19
CA TYR A 133 9.58 -30.38 25.85
C TYR A 133 10.52 -29.19 25.78
N LEU A 134 11.46 -29.24 24.84
CA LEU A 134 12.29 -28.11 24.51
C LEU A 134 11.48 -27.18 23.56
N SER A 135 10.83 -26.21 24.13
CA SER A 135 10.16 -25.16 23.37
C SER A 135 10.77 -23.81 23.72
N LYS A 136 10.86 -22.95 22.74
CA LYS A 136 11.21 -21.54 22.97
C LYS A 136 10.01 -20.90 23.66
N VAL A 137 10.13 -20.59 24.95
CA VAL A 137 9.10 -19.84 25.66
C VAL A 137 9.12 -18.40 25.17
N MET A 138 8.28 -18.03 24.24
CA MET A 138 8.02 -16.63 23.95
C MET A 138 7.04 -16.09 24.98
N SER A 139 7.37 -14.95 25.56
CA SER A 139 6.45 -14.22 26.42
C SER A 139 5.33 -13.63 25.57
N GLU A 140 4.15 -14.23 25.61
CA GLU A 140 2.99 -13.76 24.85
C GLU A 140 2.61 -12.32 25.23
N SER A 141 2.87 -11.94 26.48
CA SER A 141 2.68 -10.57 26.96
C SER A 141 3.61 -9.56 26.28
N ASP A 142 4.87 -9.91 26.02
CA ASP A 142 5.81 -9.00 25.36
C ASP A 142 5.45 -8.83 23.88
N ILE A 143 4.95 -9.90 23.24
CA ILE A 143 4.45 -9.86 21.86
C ILE A 143 3.23 -8.94 21.76
N GLU A 144 2.26 -9.07 22.67
CA GLU A 144 1.07 -8.20 22.68
C GLU A 144 1.45 -6.73 22.90
N VAL A 145 2.36 -6.44 23.82
CA VAL A 145 2.84 -5.07 24.06
C VAL A 145 3.52 -4.49 22.80
N LEU A 146 4.35 -5.27 22.11
CA LEU A 146 4.98 -4.85 20.88
C LEU A 146 3.97 -4.62 19.76
N LYS A 147 3.00 -5.52 19.61
CA LYS A 147 1.92 -5.41 18.64
C LYS A 147 1.08 -4.15 18.85
N ASP A 148 0.68 -3.88 20.09
CA ASP A 148 -0.11 -2.69 20.43
C ASP A 148 0.70 -1.42 20.20
N SER A 149 2.01 -1.43 20.49
CA SER A 149 2.91 -0.33 20.19
C SER A 149 3.00 -0.07 18.68
N LEU A 150 3.24 -1.11 17.87
CA LEU A 150 3.31 -0.97 16.41
C LEU A 150 1.98 -0.47 15.83
N LYS A 151 0.85 -1.00 16.30
CA LYS A 151 -0.49 -0.55 15.90
C LYS A 151 -0.69 0.92 16.23
N SER A 152 -0.36 1.32 17.46
CA SER A 152 -0.45 2.71 17.91
C SER A 152 0.42 3.65 17.08
N ASP A 153 1.65 3.25 16.76
CA ASP A 153 2.58 4.03 15.96
C ASP A 153 2.10 4.17 14.51
N ILE A 154 1.55 3.11 13.90
CA ILE A 154 0.94 3.17 12.56
C ILE A 154 -0.17 4.22 12.53
N HIS A 155 -1.10 4.19 13.49
CA HIS A 155 -2.18 5.18 13.57
C HIS A 155 -1.66 6.60 13.83
N ARG A 156 -0.68 6.74 14.69
CA ARG A 156 -0.08 8.03 15.06
C ARG A 156 0.64 8.70 13.90
N PHE A 157 1.49 7.96 13.18
CA PHE A 157 2.27 8.51 12.07
C PHE A 157 1.44 8.69 10.80
N SER A 158 0.44 7.84 10.56
CA SER A 158 -0.50 8.02 9.44
C SER A 158 -1.49 9.17 9.68
N MET A 159 -1.56 9.71 10.90
CA MET A 159 -2.59 10.69 11.33
C MET A 159 -4.03 10.16 11.18
N ILE A 160 -4.21 8.85 11.01
CA ILE A 160 -5.52 8.21 10.92
C ILE A 160 -5.92 7.72 12.32
N PRO A 161 -7.03 8.20 12.88
CA PRO A 161 -7.46 7.80 14.21
C PRO A 161 -7.89 6.32 14.25
N ASP A 162 -7.51 5.60 15.30
CA ASP A 162 -8.05 4.26 15.57
C ASP A 162 -9.49 4.38 16.09
N LEU A 163 -10.46 4.15 15.21
CA LEU A 163 -11.89 4.21 15.56
C LEU A 163 -12.35 2.98 16.36
N SER A 164 -11.54 1.91 16.41
CA SER A 164 -11.80 0.71 17.21
C SER A 164 -11.43 0.88 18.69
N ASP A 165 -10.68 1.92 19.02
CA ASP A 165 -10.30 2.21 20.40
C ASP A 165 -11.54 2.58 21.23
N GLN A 166 -11.72 1.88 22.34
CA GLN A 166 -12.82 2.13 23.30
C GLN A 166 -12.86 3.57 23.81
N THR A 167 -11.74 4.28 23.76
CA THR A 167 -11.65 5.71 24.12
C THR A 167 -12.39 6.62 23.14
N PHE A 168 -12.79 6.14 21.95
CA PHE A 168 -13.62 6.87 20.99
C PHE A 168 -15.12 6.76 21.27
N GLY A 169 -15.56 5.70 21.96
CA GLY A 169 -16.97 5.32 22.08
C GLY A 169 -17.68 5.73 23.36
N THR A 170 -16.98 6.05 24.46
CA THR A 170 -17.62 6.25 25.76
C THR A 170 -17.42 7.67 26.30
N ASN A 171 -18.54 8.39 26.42
CA ASN A 171 -18.68 9.68 27.18
C ASN A 171 -17.81 10.84 26.68
N LEU A 172 -17.38 10.88 25.42
CA LEU A 172 -16.71 12.06 24.87
C LEU A 172 -17.73 13.08 24.39
N SER A 173 -17.54 14.36 24.75
CA SER A 173 -18.29 15.44 24.13
C SER A 173 -17.93 15.59 22.66
N GLY A 174 -18.88 16.04 21.82
CA GLY A 174 -18.62 16.28 20.40
C GLY A 174 -17.41 17.20 20.15
N VAL A 175 -17.11 18.10 21.08
CA VAL A 175 -15.94 18.98 21.03
C VAL A 175 -14.64 18.19 21.22
N ALA A 176 -14.61 17.24 22.15
CA ALA A 176 -13.44 16.39 22.39
C ALA A 176 -13.14 15.48 21.17
N ILE A 177 -14.18 14.93 20.55
CA ILE A 177 -14.04 14.15 19.31
C ILE A 177 -13.46 15.02 18.18
N LYS A 178 -13.94 16.25 18.03
CA LYS A 178 -13.43 17.19 17.02
C LYS A 178 -11.93 17.49 17.21
N TYR A 179 -11.47 17.66 18.45
CA TYR A 179 -10.05 17.85 18.73
C TYR A 179 -9.22 16.60 18.39
N LYS A 180 -9.73 15.40 18.68
CA LYS A 180 -9.04 14.15 18.31
C LYS A 180 -8.94 13.97 16.78
N LEU A 181 -9.94 14.44 16.02
CA LEU A 181 -9.96 14.36 14.56
C LEU A 181 -9.21 15.50 13.86
N MET A 182 -8.77 16.53 14.58
CA MET A 182 -8.16 17.73 13.99
C MET A 182 -6.95 17.42 13.10
N GLY A 183 -6.06 16.50 13.52
CA GLY A 183 -4.91 16.07 12.72
C GLY A 183 -5.34 15.39 11.42
N PHE A 184 -6.30 14.50 11.50
CA PHE A 184 -6.88 13.82 10.35
C PHE A 184 -7.58 14.81 9.39
N GLU A 185 -8.37 15.74 9.91
CA GLU A 185 -9.00 16.80 9.09
C GLU A 185 -7.97 17.65 8.35
N GLN A 186 -6.86 18.01 8.99
CA GLN A 186 -5.78 18.77 8.35
C GLN A 186 -5.14 17.95 7.20
N HIS A 187 -4.94 16.66 7.43
CA HIS A 187 -4.41 15.77 6.40
C HIS A 187 -5.35 15.67 5.20
N VAL A 188 -6.66 15.50 5.44
CA VAL A 188 -7.70 15.46 4.39
C VAL A 188 -7.75 16.77 3.61
N ARG A 189 -7.73 17.93 4.30
CA ARG A 189 -7.74 19.26 3.66
C ARG A 189 -6.53 19.50 2.77
N ASN A 190 -5.37 18.99 3.14
CA ASN A 190 -4.19 19.06 2.27
C ASN A 190 -4.42 18.32 0.95
N LYS A 191 -4.93 17.09 1.00
CA LYS A 191 -5.27 16.31 -0.20
C LYS A 191 -6.32 16.99 -1.07
N GLU A 192 -7.38 17.50 -0.44
CA GLU A 192 -8.44 18.23 -1.11
C GLU A 192 -7.90 19.43 -1.90
N ARG A 193 -6.93 20.16 -1.34
CA ARG A 193 -6.27 21.28 -2.04
C ARG A 193 -5.54 20.84 -3.31
N TYR A 194 -4.76 19.75 -3.24
CA TYR A 194 -4.05 19.21 -4.41
C TYR A 194 -5.02 18.65 -5.44
N PHE A 195 -6.03 17.91 -4.99
CA PHE A 195 -7.07 17.36 -5.85
C PHE A 195 -7.85 18.47 -6.59
N THR A 196 -8.30 19.48 -5.85
CA THR A 196 -9.03 20.62 -6.42
C THR A 196 -8.18 21.39 -7.43
N LYS A 197 -6.87 21.57 -7.17
CA LYS A 197 -5.94 22.18 -8.10
C LYS A 197 -5.85 21.40 -9.41
N ALA A 198 -5.68 20.06 -9.32
CA ALA A 198 -5.61 19.20 -10.49
C ALA A 198 -6.94 19.17 -11.26
N LEU A 199 -8.06 19.14 -10.54
CA LEU A 199 -9.40 19.17 -11.13
C LEU A 199 -9.64 20.49 -11.91
N LYS A 200 -9.21 21.62 -11.37
CA LYS A 200 -9.27 22.91 -12.08
C LYS A 200 -8.44 22.90 -13.36
N GLN A 201 -7.23 22.33 -13.34
CA GLN A 201 -6.42 22.17 -14.57
C GLN A 201 -7.12 21.28 -15.60
N ARG A 202 -7.77 20.22 -15.16
CA ARG A 202 -8.55 19.36 -16.05
C ARG A 202 -9.75 20.09 -16.67
N PHE A 203 -10.45 20.90 -15.91
CA PHE A 203 -11.53 21.73 -16.43
C PHE A 203 -11.02 22.77 -17.45
N GLU A 204 -9.85 23.36 -17.23
CA GLU A 204 -9.23 24.29 -18.17
C GLU A 204 -9.01 23.64 -19.55
N LEU A 205 -8.52 22.40 -19.58
CA LEU A 205 -8.39 21.62 -20.81
C LEU A 205 -9.72 21.48 -21.55
N TYR A 206 -10.81 21.14 -20.83
CA TYR A 206 -12.13 20.99 -21.44
C TYR A 206 -12.69 22.34 -21.94
N VAL A 207 -12.55 23.41 -21.18
CA VAL A 207 -13.02 24.73 -21.56
C VAL A 207 -12.28 25.20 -22.82
N ASN A 208 -10.97 25.04 -22.89
CA ASN A 208 -10.17 25.37 -24.07
C ASN A 208 -10.67 24.61 -25.31
N PHE A 209 -10.85 23.32 -25.19
CA PHE A 209 -11.34 22.49 -26.31
C PHE A 209 -12.76 22.84 -26.76
N LEU A 210 -13.69 23.06 -25.82
CA LEU A 210 -15.07 23.39 -26.11
C LEU A 210 -15.20 24.78 -26.73
N SER A 211 -14.40 25.75 -26.28
CA SER A 211 -14.41 27.09 -26.86
C SER A 211 -13.87 27.11 -28.29
N LEU A 212 -12.85 26.30 -28.60
CA LEU A 212 -12.36 26.12 -29.97
C LEU A 212 -13.41 25.50 -30.91
N LYS A 213 -14.24 24.62 -30.41
CA LYS A 213 -15.37 24.05 -31.16
C LYS A 213 -16.58 24.98 -31.29
N GLY A 214 -16.54 26.17 -30.67
CA GLY A 214 -17.68 27.07 -30.60
C GLY A 214 -18.88 26.55 -29.81
N ALA A 215 -18.68 25.49 -29.02
CA ALA A 215 -19.73 24.88 -28.21
C ALA A 215 -19.98 25.62 -26.90
N MET A 216 -19.00 26.44 -26.45
CA MET A 216 -19.07 27.19 -25.20
C MET A 216 -18.22 28.46 -25.30
N GLU A 217 -18.67 29.54 -24.66
CA GLU A 217 -17.83 30.73 -24.48
C GLU A 217 -16.68 30.41 -23.49
N TYR A 218 -15.50 30.95 -23.75
CA TYR A 218 -14.36 30.76 -22.87
C TYR A 218 -14.61 31.31 -21.46
N VAL A 219 -14.53 30.46 -20.45
CA VAL A 219 -14.66 30.82 -19.05
C VAL A 219 -13.30 30.68 -18.36
N PRO A 220 -12.74 31.76 -17.81
CA PRO A 220 -11.47 31.68 -17.09
C PRO A 220 -11.56 30.75 -15.88
N ILE A 221 -10.53 29.96 -15.66
CA ILE A 221 -10.51 28.91 -14.62
C ILE A 221 -10.73 29.44 -13.19
N HIS A 222 -10.34 30.68 -12.92
CA HIS A 222 -10.54 31.29 -11.60
C HIS A 222 -12.02 31.55 -11.25
N ARG A 223 -12.92 31.46 -12.25
CA ARG A 223 -14.39 31.55 -12.07
C ARG A 223 -15.06 30.18 -11.90
N ILE A 224 -14.29 29.09 -11.94
CA ILE A 224 -14.80 27.74 -11.74
C ILE A 224 -14.63 27.40 -10.26
N ASP A 225 -15.74 27.37 -9.54
CA ASP A 225 -15.77 26.89 -8.18
C ASP A 225 -16.01 25.38 -8.18
N VAL A 226 -15.12 24.68 -7.48
CA VAL A 226 -15.26 23.24 -7.20
C VAL A 226 -15.74 23.16 -5.76
N VAL A 227 -16.98 22.76 -5.60
CA VAL A 227 -17.66 22.58 -4.30
C VAL A 227 -17.60 21.11 -3.91
#